data_e2e65daf4694b12121bb1d13add83e3d
#
_entry.id   e2e65daf4694b12121bb1d13add83e3d
#
_cell.length_a   1.000
_cell.length_b   1.000
_cell.length_c   1.000
_cell.angle_alpha   90.00
_cell.angle_beta   90.00
_cell.angle_gamma   90.00
#
_symmetry.space_group_name_H-M   'P 1'
#
loop_
_entity.id
_entity.type
_entity.pdbx_description
1 polymer ?
#
loop_
_entity_poly.entity_id
_entity_poly.type
_entity_poly.pdbx_seq_one_letter_code
_entity_poly.pdbx_strand_id
1 'polypeptide(L)'
;MSGVHNLRPPKAKYSFTWDVEVVLDMFRSWPLSLDPKKLTMKVTTLLALVAVSRGAELHLFDLNYMAEFGDHFSFELPGTVKNVREGNKPKPVEFHRHLEDPKLCPFLCIKDYVAMTASWRVGNQPSSFFLSHKSPHKPVSKSSLARWVKDSLLLADIDTKTFQAHSLRGASTSRALLKGLSVKEVIDHGRWARESTWQKFYHRPVDSASKKYQDSVLKL
;
A
#
# COMPACT_ATOMS: atom_id res chain seq x y z
N MET A 1 -7.99 31.13 1.39
CA MET A 1 -8.29 30.00 2.29
C MET A 1 -7.14 29.62 3.26
N SER A 2 -6.09 30.43 3.41
CA SER A 2 -4.99 30.17 4.37
C SER A 2 -5.35 30.42 5.85
N GLY A 3 -6.35 31.26 6.14
CA GLY A 3 -6.70 31.64 7.52
C GLY A 3 -7.29 30.53 8.39
N VAL A 4 -8.06 29.60 7.81
CA VAL A 4 -8.69 28.49 8.57
C VAL A 4 -7.66 27.45 9.04
N HIS A 5 -6.57 27.24 8.27
CA HIS A 5 -5.48 26.34 8.66
C HIS A 5 -4.68 26.85 9.87
N ASN A 6 -4.57 28.16 10.04
CA ASN A 6 -3.83 28.75 11.17
C ASN A 6 -4.65 28.67 12.47
N LEU A 7 -5.97 28.72 12.40
CA LEU A 7 -6.86 28.65 13.55
C LEU A 7 -7.11 27.21 14.05
N ARG A 8 -7.05 26.22 13.14
CA ARG A 8 -7.22 24.78 13.45
C ARG A 8 -6.21 23.94 12.67
N PRO A 9 -4.94 23.90 13.08
CA PRO A 9 -3.95 23.10 12.38
C PRO A 9 -4.35 21.63 12.43
N PRO A 10 -4.27 20.90 11.29
CA PRO A 10 -4.63 19.50 11.24
C PRO A 10 -3.77 18.71 12.23
N LYS A 11 -4.42 17.92 13.08
CA LYS A 11 -3.76 17.00 14.01
C LYS A 11 -3.45 15.68 13.32
N ALA A 12 -2.41 15.00 13.77
CA ALA A 12 -2.15 13.64 13.34
C ALA A 12 -3.30 12.73 13.79
N LYS A 13 -3.75 11.85 12.90
CA LYS A 13 -4.86 10.94 13.18
C LYS A 13 -4.48 9.85 14.18
N TYR A 14 -3.20 9.44 14.17
CA TYR A 14 -2.69 8.34 14.96
C TYR A 14 -1.50 8.80 15.81
N SER A 15 -1.41 8.36 17.06
CA SER A 15 -0.27 8.56 17.96
C SER A 15 0.78 7.45 17.82
N PHE A 16 0.37 6.26 17.39
CA PHE A 16 1.20 5.08 17.13
C PHE A 16 0.71 4.38 15.86
N THR A 17 1.42 3.36 15.42
CA THR A 17 1.04 2.54 14.27
C THR A 17 1.17 1.05 14.59
N TRP A 18 0.48 0.22 13.82
CA TRP A 18 0.52 -1.23 13.91
C TRP A 18 1.78 -1.80 13.22
N ASP A 19 2.16 -3.02 13.63
CA ASP A 19 3.31 -3.72 13.05
C ASP A 19 2.93 -4.37 11.71
N VAL A 20 3.62 -3.96 10.65
CA VAL A 20 3.42 -4.49 9.30
C VAL A 20 3.66 -6.01 9.25
N GLU A 21 4.53 -6.56 10.13
CA GLU A 21 4.82 -7.99 10.17
C GLU A 21 3.55 -8.83 10.35
N VAL A 22 2.60 -8.37 11.15
CA VAL A 22 1.33 -9.08 11.40
C VAL A 22 0.56 -9.34 10.10
N VAL A 23 0.49 -8.35 9.21
CA VAL A 23 -0.14 -8.50 7.88
C VAL A 23 0.69 -9.39 6.96
N LEU A 24 2.01 -9.26 7.00
CA LEU A 24 2.90 -10.08 6.18
C LEU A 24 2.84 -11.54 6.59
N ASP A 25 2.81 -11.84 7.89
CA ASP A 25 2.69 -13.21 8.42
C ASP A 25 1.34 -13.83 8.06
N MET A 26 0.26 -13.05 8.10
CA MET A 26 -1.02 -13.51 7.58
C MET A 26 -0.92 -13.88 6.08
N PHE A 27 -0.27 -13.07 5.24
CA PHE A 27 -0.09 -13.41 3.84
C PHE A 27 0.81 -14.64 3.62
N ARG A 28 1.85 -14.82 4.45
CA ARG A 28 2.69 -16.04 4.44
C ARG A 28 1.90 -17.30 4.79
N SER A 29 0.93 -17.20 5.68
CA SER A 29 0.08 -18.33 6.08
C SER A 29 -0.89 -18.76 4.97
N TRP A 30 -1.15 -17.92 3.97
CA TRP A 30 -2.04 -18.25 2.89
C TRP A 30 -1.39 -19.25 1.91
N PRO A 31 -2.18 -20.12 1.25
CA PRO A 31 -1.67 -21.01 0.20
C PRO A 31 -1.11 -20.20 -0.98
N LEU A 32 -0.29 -20.84 -1.80
CA LEU A 32 0.27 -20.21 -3.01
C LEU A 32 -0.84 -19.87 -4.02
N SER A 33 -1.79 -20.79 -4.22
CA SER A 33 -2.95 -20.54 -5.08
C SER A 33 -4.08 -19.92 -4.25
N LEU A 34 -4.47 -18.72 -4.61
CA LEU A 34 -5.50 -17.96 -3.91
C LEU A 34 -6.78 -17.86 -4.73
N ASP A 35 -7.93 -17.89 -4.05
CA ASP A 35 -9.18 -17.49 -4.67
C ASP A 35 -9.17 -16.02 -5.10
N PRO A 36 -10.05 -15.61 -6.03
CA PRO A 36 -10.07 -14.26 -6.58
C PRO A 36 -10.19 -13.17 -5.53
N LYS A 37 -10.95 -13.38 -4.46
CA LYS A 37 -11.11 -12.38 -3.39
C LYS A 37 -9.82 -12.21 -2.60
N LYS A 38 -9.20 -13.30 -2.15
CA LYS A 38 -7.94 -13.27 -1.40
C LYS A 38 -6.80 -12.68 -2.22
N LEU A 39 -6.67 -13.07 -3.50
CA LEU A 39 -5.65 -12.52 -4.37
C LEU A 39 -5.85 -11.02 -4.59
N THR A 40 -7.08 -10.56 -4.82
CA THR A 40 -7.39 -9.14 -4.96
C THR A 40 -7.06 -8.35 -3.69
N MET A 41 -7.39 -8.87 -2.52
CA MET A 41 -7.05 -8.25 -1.24
C MET A 41 -5.54 -8.19 -1.01
N LYS A 42 -4.84 -9.29 -1.30
CA LYS A 42 -3.39 -9.38 -1.15
C LYS A 42 -2.66 -8.40 -2.07
N VAL A 43 -2.96 -8.40 -3.38
CA VAL A 43 -2.31 -7.49 -4.32
C VAL A 43 -2.57 -6.04 -3.94
N THR A 44 -3.81 -5.67 -3.59
CA THR A 44 -4.14 -4.30 -3.20
C THR A 44 -3.33 -3.85 -1.97
N THR A 45 -3.28 -4.70 -0.94
CA THR A 45 -2.62 -4.35 0.33
C THR A 45 -1.10 -4.37 0.20
N LEU A 46 -0.54 -5.37 -0.49
CA LEU A 46 0.89 -5.49 -0.68
C LEU A 46 1.45 -4.34 -1.53
N LEU A 47 0.79 -4.00 -2.65
CA LEU A 47 1.20 -2.87 -3.47
C LEU A 47 1.06 -1.54 -2.72
N ALA A 48 0.01 -1.37 -1.90
CA ALA A 48 -0.15 -0.18 -1.06
C ALA A 48 0.99 -0.04 -0.04
N LEU A 49 1.41 -1.13 0.59
CA LEU A 49 2.52 -1.16 1.56
C LEU A 49 3.85 -0.82 0.88
N VAL A 50 4.18 -1.53 -0.22
CA VAL A 50 5.48 -1.40 -0.90
C VAL A 50 5.63 -0.03 -1.55
N ALA A 51 4.63 0.45 -2.27
CA ALA A 51 4.70 1.75 -2.94
C ALA A 51 4.41 2.94 -2.01
N VAL A 52 4.04 2.69 -0.76
CA VAL A 52 3.58 3.74 0.17
C VAL A 52 2.50 4.63 -0.48
N SER A 53 1.69 4.02 -1.36
CA SER A 53 0.74 4.73 -2.21
C SER A 53 -0.51 5.18 -1.47
N ARG A 54 -1.07 6.30 -1.90
CA ARG A 54 -2.44 6.67 -1.52
C ARG A 54 -3.43 5.82 -2.30
N GLY A 55 -4.59 5.53 -1.73
CA GLY A 55 -5.64 4.80 -2.47
C GLY A 55 -6.05 5.48 -3.78
N ALA A 56 -5.88 6.81 -3.88
CA ALA A 56 -6.08 7.56 -5.12
C ALA A 56 -5.01 7.25 -6.18
N GLU A 57 -3.77 6.96 -5.78
CA GLU A 57 -2.67 6.61 -6.69
C GLU A 57 -2.82 5.17 -7.18
N LEU A 58 -3.12 4.22 -6.29
CA LEU A 58 -3.42 2.83 -6.68
C LEU A 58 -4.59 2.73 -7.66
N HIS A 59 -5.61 3.55 -7.46
CA HIS A 59 -6.77 3.58 -8.35
C HIS A 59 -6.44 4.00 -9.79
N LEU A 60 -5.31 4.68 -9.99
CA LEU A 60 -4.84 5.13 -11.30
C LEU A 60 -3.98 4.07 -12.02
N PHE A 61 -3.72 2.94 -11.41
CA PHE A 61 -2.98 1.87 -12.09
C PHE A 61 -3.81 1.32 -13.25
N ASP A 62 -3.15 1.24 -14.41
CA ASP A 62 -3.77 0.88 -15.67
C ASP A 62 -2.82 0.01 -16.48
N LEU A 63 -3.33 -1.04 -17.12
CA LEU A 63 -2.51 -1.98 -17.90
C LEU A 63 -1.89 -1.33 -19.14
N ASN A 64 -2.51 -0.29 -19.71
CA ASN A 64 -1.93 0.44 -20.85
C ASN A 64 -0.69 1.26 -20.46
N TYR A 65 -0.52 1.53 -19.16
CA TYR A 65 0.61 2.27 -18.59
C TYR A 65 1.46 1.40 -17.68
N MET A 66 1.32 0.07 -17.80
CA MET A 66 2.14 -0.91 -17.10
C MET A 66 3.15 -1.51 -18.08
N ALA A 67 4.40 -1.57 -17.65
CA ALA A 67 5.48 -2.27 -18.38
C ALA A 67 6.06 -3.36 -17.49
N GLU A 68 6.32 -4.54 -18.08
CA GLU A 68 7.04 -5.65 -17.44
C GLU A 68 8.50 -5.61 -17.88
N PHE A 69 9.40 -5.57 -16.91
CA PHE A 69 10.83 -5.76 -17.08
C PHE A 69 11.24 -7.12 -16.47
N GLY A 70 12.47 -7.55 -16.71
CA GLY A 70 12.90 -8.89 -16.24
C GLY A 70 12.77 -9.11 -14.72
N ASP A 71 12.91 -8.05 -13.94
CA ASP A 71 12.94 -8.09 -12.47
C ASP A 71 11.91 -7.19 -11.79
N HIS A 72 11.16 -6.36 -12.53
CA HIS A 72 10.14 -5.49 -11.95
C HIS A 72 9.00 -5.17 -12.93
N PHE A 73 7.87 -4.72 -12.35
CA PHE A 73 6.80 -4.02 -13.06
C PHE A 73 6.90 -2.52 -12.78
N SER A 74 6.67 -1.70 -13.79
CA SER A 74 6.60 -0.26 -13.69
C SER A 74 5.21 0.24 -14.10
N PHE A 75 4.62 1.12 -13.30
CA PHE A 75 3.35 1.79 -13.62
C PHE A 75 3.60 3.28 -13.79
N GLU A 76 3.37 3.81 -14.99
CA GLU A 76 3.30 5.23 -15.21
C GLU A 76 1.99 5.78 -14.66
N LEU A 77 2.06 6.92 -13.97
CA LEU A 77 0.88 7.60 -13.43
C LEU A 77 0.54 8.81 -14.31
N PRO A 78 -0.75 9.12 -14.50
CA PRO A 78 -1.14 10.33 -15.24
C PRO A 78 -0.67 11.58 -14.49
N GLY A 79 -0.38 12.65 -15.24
CA GLY A 79 0.21 13.90 -14.71
C GLY A 79 -0.59 14.65 -13.65
N THR A 80 -1.83 14.23 -13.36
CA THR A 80 -2.75 14.87 -12.39
C THR A 80 -2.62 14.34 -10.96
N VAL A 81 -1.55 13.63 -10.63
CA VAL A 81 -1.33 13.09 -9.27
C VAL A 81 -0.99 14.22 -8.30
N LYS A 82 -1.58 14.19 -7.10
CA LYS A 82 -1.33 15.17 -6.05
C LYS A 82 0.16 15.32 -5.76
N ASN A 83 0.66 16.54 -5.71
CA ASN A 83 2.07 16.95 -5.50
C ASN A 83 2.95 16.94 -6.76
N VAL A 84 2.41 16.68 -7.94
CA VAL A 84 3.13 16.93 -9.19
C VAL A 84 2.90 18.38 -9.60
N ARG A 85 3.99 19.15 -9.81
CA ARG A 85 3.90 20.52 -10.33
C ARG A 85 3.52 20.45 -11.80
N GLU A 86 2.78 21.45 -12.24
CA GLU A 86 2.45 21.64 -13.66
C GLU A 86 3.74 21.54 -14.52
N GLY A 87 3.69 20.75 -15.58
CA GLY A 87 4.85 20.48 -16.43
C GLY A 87 5.76 19.33 -16.03
N ASN A 88 5.62 18.74 -14.82
CA ASN A 88 6.41 17.58 -14.39
C ASN A 88 5.58 16.29 -14.47
N LYS A 89 6.16 15.24 -15.06
CA LYS A 89 5.58 13.88 -14.96
C LYS A 89 5.87 13.28 -13.59
N PRO A 90 4.91 12.60 -12.96
CA PRO A 90 5.19 11.84 -11.75
C PRO A 90 6.19 10.72 -12.06
N LYS A 91 7.06 10.41 -11.10
CA LYS A 91 7.92 9.22 -11.21
C LYS A 91 7.04 7.97 -11.29
N PRO A 92 7.38 7.00 -12.13
CA PRO A 92 6.68 5.72 -12.18
C PRO A 92 6.73 5.01 -10.83
N VAL A 93 5.80 4.11 -10.60
CA VAL A 93 5.77 3.26 -9.41
C VAL A 93 6.27 1.88 -9.80
N GLU A 94 7.36 1.46 -9.19
CA GLU A 94 8.03 0.19 -9.51
C GLU A 94 7.81 -0.85 -8.42
N PHE A 95 7.65 -2.12 -8.84
CA PHE A 95 7.45 -3.27 -7.97
C PHE A 95 8.46 -4.35 -8.36
N HIS A 96 9.55 -4.39 -7.62
CA HIS A 96 10.65 -5.30 -7.87
C HIS A 96 10.36 -6.72 -7.37
N ARG A 97 11.02 -7.69 -7.99
CA ARG A 97 11.01 -9.08 -7.56
C ARG A 97 11.64 -9.21 -6.16
N HIS A 98 10.96 -9.90 -5.27
CA HIS A 98 11.45 -10.23 -3.93
C HIS A 98 11.80 -11.72 -3.90
N LEU A 99 13.11 -12.02 -3.93
CA LEU A 99 13.59 -13.40 -4.09
C LEU A 99 13.52 -14.21 -2.80
N GLU A 100 13.61 -13.55 -1.64
CA GLU A 100 13.67 -14.21 -0.33
C GLU A 100 12.33 -14.84 0.07
N ASP A 101 11.22 -14.25 -0.34
CA ASP A 101 9.88 -14.73 0.01
C ASP A 101 8.90 -14.57 -1.18
N PRO A 102 8.71 -15.64 -1.99
CA PRO A 102 7.79 -15.63 -3.11
C PRO A 102 6.35 -15.27 -2.72
N LYS A 103 5.93 -15.62 -1.50
CA LYS A 103 4.59 -15.29 -1.00
C LYS A 103 4.40 -13.79 -0.76
N LEU A 104 5.46 -13.04 -0.52
CA LEU A 104 5.44 -11.59 -0.32
C LEU A 104 5.99 -10.82 -1.52
N CYS A 105 6.30 -11.51 -2.63
CA CYS A 105 6.84 -10.89 -3.82
C CYS A 105 5.78 -10.06 -4.56
N PRO A 106 5.90 -8.72 -4.64
CA PRO A 106 4.93 -7.91 -5.34
C PRO A 106 4.91 -8.17 -6.84
N PHE A 107 6.06 -8.48 -7.44
CA PHE A 107 6.17 -8.86 -8.85
C PHE A 107 5.33 -10.11 -9.16
N LEU A 108 5.50 -11.19 -8.40
CA LEU A 108 4.72 -12.42 -8.59
C LEU A 108 3.23 -12.18 -8.32
N CYS A 109 2.90 -11.40 -7.29
CA CYS A 109 1.52 -11.07 -6.96
C CYS A 109 0.82 -10.28 -8.07
N ILE A 110 1.52 -9.36 -8.74
CA ILE A 110 1.01 -8.65 -9.94
C ILE A 110 0.80 -9.64 -11.08
N LYS A 111 1.77 -10.51 -11.35
CA LYS A 111 1.71 -11.50 -12.43
C LYS A 111 0.53 -12.45 -12.26
N ASP A 112 0.34 -12.99 -11.07
CA ASP A 112 -0.79 -13.86 -10.73
C ASP A 112 -2.13 -13.12 -10.88
N TYR A 113 -2.20 -11.85 -10.45
CA TYR A 113 -3.40 -11.04 -10.56
C TYR A 113 -3.75 -10.72 -12.01
N VAL A 114 -2.77 -10.37 -12.85
CA VAL A 114 -2.98 -10.12 -14.29
C VAL A 114 -3.45 -11.40 -14.98
N ALA A 115 -2.81 -12.53 -14.70
CA ALA A 115 -3.21 -13.84 -15.26
C ALA A 115 -4.64 -14.23 -14.85
N MET A 116 -4.99 -14.09 -13.57
CA MET A 116 -6.32 -14.38 -13.08
C MET A 116 -7.39 -13.48 -13.71
N THR A 117 -7.10 -12.20 -13.90
CA THR A 117 -8.08 -11.23 -14.43
C THR A 117 -8.12 -11.19 -15.95
N ALA A 118 -7.26 -11.92 -16.66
CA ALA A 118 -7.23 -11.94 -18.14
C ALA A 118 -8.57 -12.34 -18.74
N SER A 119 -9.20 -13.38 -18.20
CA SER A 119 -10.52 -13.84 -18.66
C SER A 119 -11.68 -12.88 -18.35
N TRP A 120 -11.47 -11.93 -17.43
CA TRP A 120 -12.47 -10.91 -17.08
C TRP A 120 -12.41 -9.69 -18.00
N ARG A 121 -11.32 -9.55 -18.79
CA ARG A 121 -10.99 -8.40 -19.64
C ARG A 121 -11.32 -8.67 -21.11
N VAL A 122 -12.50 -9.22 -21.39
CA VAL A 122 -12.94 -9.52 -22.76
C VAL A 122 -13.72 -8.36 -23.39
N GLY A 123 -13.50 -8.10 -24.66
CA GLY A 123 -14.15 -7.01 -25.40
C GLY A 123 -13.56 -5.63 -25.06
N ASN A 124 -14.39 -4.59 -25.17
CA ASN A 124 -14.00 -3.20 -24.83
C ASN A 124 -13.94 -2.96 -23.31
N GLN A 125 -13.34 -3.87 -22.56
CA GLN A 125 -13.21 -3.71 -21.13
C GLN A 125 -12.14 -2.67 -20.79
N PRO A 126 -12.34 -1.88 -19.72
CA PRO A 126 -11.40 -0.87 -19.34
C PRO A 126 -10.05 -1.48 -18.94
N SER A 127 -8.98 -0.78 -19.28
CA SER A 127 -7.59 -1.12 -18.97
C SER A 127 -7.20 -0.99 -17.50
N SER A 128 -8.12 -0.54 -16.65
CA SER A 128 -7.89 -0.38 -15.20
C SER A 128 -7.29 -1.63 -14.58
N PHE A 129 -6.21 -1.49 -13.83
CA PHE A 129 -5.53 -2.63 -13.22
C PHE A 129 -6.46 -3.37 -12.24
N PHE A 130 -7.13 -2.65 -11.33
CA PHE A 130 -7.98 -3.24 -10.31
C PHE A 130 -9.42 -3.44 -10.78
N LEU A 131 -9.85 -4.70 -10.82
CA LEU A 131 -11.22 -5.12 -11.14
C LEU A 131 -11.91 -5.70 -9.91
N SER A 132 -13.24 -5.65 -9.91
CA SER A 132 -14.07 -6.36 -8.93
C SER A 132 -13.87 -7.87 -9.06
N HIS A 133 -13.61 -8.54 -7.95
CA HIS A 133 -13.59 -10.01 -7.91
C HIS A 133 -14.99 -10.64 -8.06
N LYS A 134 -16.04 -9.82 -8.06
CA LYS A 134 -17.42 -10.24 -8.31
C LYS A 134 -17.83 -9.85 -9.72
N SER A 135 -18.53 -10.76 -10.42
CA SER A 135 -19.15 -10.46 -11.71
C SER A 135 -20.05 -9.20 -11.59
N PRO A 136 -20.07 -8.33 -12.60
CA PRO A 136 -19.44 -8.41 -13.93
C PRO A 136 -18.00 -7.86 -14.01
N HIS A 137 -17.20 -7.96 -12.96
CA HIS A 137 -15.75 -7.62 -12.91
C HIS A 137 -15.41 -6.20 -13.38
N LYS A 138 -16.25 -5.22 -13.03
CA LYS A 138 -16.04 -3.81 -13.37
C LYS A 138 -14.82 -3.22 -12.66
N PRO A 139 -14.21 -2.16 -13.20
CA PRO A 139 -13.24 -1.34 -12.48
C PRO A 139 -13.78 -0.91 -11.12
N VAL A 140 -12.91 -0.94 -10.13
CA VAL A 140 -13.31 -0.60 -8.76
C VAL A 140 -13.08 0.85 -8.42
N SER A 141 -13.82 1.34 -7.44
CA SER A 141 -13.64 2.69 -6.90
C SER A 141 -12.50 2.74 -5.88
N LYS A 142 -12.02 3.95 -5.56
CA LYS A 142 -11.07 4.21 -4.46
C LYS A 142 -11.56 3.67 -3.12
N SER A 143 -12.87 3.75 -2.86
CA SER A 143 -13.49 3.21 -1.65
C SER A 143 -13.47 1.68 -1.60
N SER A 144 -13.56 1.00 -2.75
CA SER A 144 -13.41 -0.45 -2.82
C SER A 144 -11.98 -0.89 -2.46
N LEU A 145 -10.96 -0.20 -2.99
CA LEU A 145 -9.56 -0.46 -2.63
C LEU A 145 -9.33 -0.25 -1.13
N ALA A 146 -9.84 0.87 -0.58
CA ALA A 146 -9.72 1.15 0.84
C ALA A 146 -10.42 0.09 1.71
N ARG A 147 -11.57 -0.43 1.27
CA ARG A 147 -12.26 -1.52 1.96
C ARG A 147 -11.45 -2.81 1.94
N TRP A 148 -10.89 -3.22 0.80
CA TRP A 148 -10.07 -4.43 0.71
C TRP A 148 -8.81 -4.35 1.58
N VAL A 149 -8.17 -3.18 1.63
CA VAL A 149 -7.09 -2.94 2.59
C VAL A 149 -7.60 -3.10 4.02
N LYS A 150 -8.73 -2.48 4.37
CA LYS A 150 -9.33 -2.60 5.71
C LYS A 150 -9.68 -4.05 6.06
N ASP A 151 -10.22 -4.79 5.11
CA ASP A 151 -10.55 -6.22 5.27
C ASP A 151 -9.27 -7.04 5.52
N SER A 152 -8.15 -6.72 4.84
CA SER A 152 -6.85 -7.35 5.11
C SER A 152 -6.33 -7.03 6.52
N LEU A 153 -6.48 -5.78 6.98
CA LEU A 153 -6.10 -5.41 8.35
C LEU A 153 -6.94 -6.17 9.39
N LEU A 154 -8.25 -6.30 9.14
CA LEU A 154 -9.16 -7.03 10.03
C LEU A 154 -8.80 -8.52 10.10
N LEU A 155 -8.48 -9.15 8.96
CA LEU A 155 -8.05 -10.55 8.90
C LEU A 155 -6.70 -10.78 9.60
N ALA A 156 -5.86 -9.75 9.69
CA ALA A 156 -4.61 -9.75 10.42
C ALA A 156 -4.78 -9.33 11.89
N ASP A 157 -6.01 -9.33 12.41
CA ASP A 157 -6.35 -8.96 13.79
C ASP A 157 -5.91 -7.55 14.22
N ILE A 158 -5.85 -6.62 13.25
CA ILE A 158 -5.56 -5.21 13.52
C ILE A 158 -6.87 -4.49 13.78
N ASP A 159 -6.92 -3.69 14.86
CA ASP A 159 -8.10 -2.90 15.19
C ASP A 159 -8.47 -1.89 14.10
N THR A 160 -9.46 -2.25 13.27
CA THR A 160 -9.92 -1.41 12.17
C THR A 160 -10.91 -0.32 12.59
N LYS A 161 -11.26 -0.20 13.86
CA LYS A 161 -11.95 0.98 14.41
C LYS A 161 -10.96 2.13 14.53
N THR A 162 -9.76 1.83 15.01
CA THR A 162 -8.65 2.77 15.13
C THR A 162 -7.95 2.96 13.77
N PHE A 163 -7.49 1.88 13.12
CA PHE A 163 -6.67 1.94 11.92
C PHE A 163 -7.48 1.73 10.64
N GLN A 164 -7.46 2.72 9.76
CA GLN A 164 -8.10 2.69 8.45
C GLN A 164 -7.06 2.43 7.35
N ALA A 165 -7.49 2.18 6.11
CA ALA A 165 -6.60 1.92 4.98
C ALA A 165 -5.44 2.95 4.85
N HIS A 166 -5.68 4.21 5.21
CA HIS A 166 -4.65 5.25 5.16
C HIS A 166 -3.51 5.04 6.17
N SER A 167 -3.72 4.27 7.24
CA SER A 167 -2.69 3.97 8.24
C SER A 167 -1.52 3.16 7.66
N LEU A 168 -1.72 2.45 6.53
CA LEU A 168 -0.67 1.71 5.84
C LEU A 168 0.58 2.56 5.58
N ARG A 169 0.39 3.82 5.18
CA ARG A 169 1.51 4.71 4.87
C ARG A 169 2.41 4.97 6.09
N GLY A 170 1.79 5.18 7.24
CA GLY A 170 2.53 5.35 8.50
C GLY A 170 3.20 4.04 8.93
N ALA A 171 2.49 2.93 8.88
CA ALA A 171 3.01 1.62 9.24
C ALA A 171 4.19 1.21 8.36
N SER A 172 4.05 1.30 7.04
CA SER A 172 5.10 0.96 6.08
C SER A 172 6.36 1.81 6.28
N THR A 173 6.23 3.13 6.40
CA THR A 173 7.38 4.01 6.57
C THR A 173 8.05 3.87 7.94
N SER A 174 7.28 3.64 9.00
CA SER A 174 7.85 3.37 10.31
C SER A 174 8.63 2.05 10.33
N ARG A 175 8.12 1.01 9.65
CA ARG A 175 8.86 -0.25 9.46
C ARG A 175 10.15 -0.04 8.66
N ALA A 176 10.11 0.71 7.56
CA ALA A 176 11.27 0.98 6.73
C ALA A 176 12.40 1.63 7.54
N LEU A 177 12.09 2.60 8.39
CA LEU A 177 13.05 3.19 9.33
C LEU A 177 13.61 2.17 10.34
N LEU A 178 12.73 1.34 10.94
CA LEU A 178 13.15 0.28 11.86
C LEU A 178 14.08 -0.75 11.20
N LYS A 179 13.99 -0.91 9.88
CA LYS A 179 14.84 -1.77 9.07
C LYS A 179 16.09 -1.06 8.54
N GLY A 180 16.34 0.18 8.96
CA GLY A 180 17.59 0.91 8.70
C GLY A 180 17.58 1.87 7.51
N LEU A 181 16.43 2.08 6.84
CA LEU A 181 16.36 3.13 5.82
C LEU A 181 16.48 4.51 6.48
N SER A 182 17.16 5.41 5.79
CA SER A 182 17.26 6.81 6.20
C SER A 182 15.93 7.55 6.01
N VAL A 183 15.73 8.63 6.76
CA VAL A 183 14.58 9.51 6.60
C VAL A 183 14.46 10.03 5.17
N LYS A 184 15.59 10.36 4.54
CA LYS A 184 15.63 10.84 3.15
C LYS A 184 15.08 9.80 2.18
N GLU A 185 15.54 8.55 2.27
CA GLU A 185 15.05 7.46 1.41
C GLU A 185 13.54 7.24 1.58
N VAL A 186 13.04 7.30 2.81
CA VAL A 186 11.61 7.17 3.10
C VAL A 186 10.80 8.32 2.48
N ILE A 187 11.29 9.56 2.59
CA ILE A 187 10.66 10.76 2.02
C ILE A 187 10.61 10.68 0.50
N ASP A 188 11.73 10.33 -0.12
CA ASP A 188 11.86 10.24 -1.57
C ASP A 188 10.96 9.12 -2.13
N HIS A 189 10.96 7.94 -1.51
CA HIS A 189 10.12 6.81 -1.91
C HIS A 189 8.63 7.12 -1.77
N GLY A 190 8.22 7.70 -0.64
CA GLY A 190 6.84 8.06 -0.38
C GLY A 190 6.36 9.35 -1.06
N ARG A 191 7.24 10.01 -1.83
CA ARG A 191 6.95 11.21 -2.63
C ARG A 191 6.39 12.36 -1.79
N TRP A 192 6.95 12.59 -0.59
CA TRP A 192 6.60 13.76 0.21
C TRP A 192 7.42 14.98 -0.24
N ALA A 193 6.73 16.09 -0.47
CA ALA A 193 7.38 17.34 -0.81
C ALA A 193 8.12 18.00 0.37
N ARG A 194 7.77 17.62 1.60
CA ARG A 194 8.35 18.17 2.84
C ARG A 194 8.45 17.09 3.90
N GLU A 195 9.62 16.97 4.52
CA GLU A 195 9.87 16.09 5.65
C GLU A 195 8.94 16.37 6.83
N SER A 196 8.71 17.65 7.16
CA SER A 196 7.83 18.06 8.25
C SER A 196 6.39 17.53 8.11
N THR A 197 5.91 17.36 6.87
CA THR A 197 4.58 16.75 6.62
C THR A 197 4.61 15.26 6.95
N TRP A 198 5.66 14.55 6.56
CA TRP A 198 5.81 13.14 6.87
C TRP A 198 5.97 12.92 8.38
N GLN A 199 6.88 13.64 9.04
CA GLN A 199 7.07 13.56 10.49
C GLN A 199 5.77 13.80 11.26
N LYS A 200 5.03 14.86 10.90
CA LYS A 200 3.79 15.23 11.58
C LYS A 200 2.70 14.18 11.46
N PHE A 201 2.55 13.52 10.30
CA PHE A 201 1.37 12.71 10.01
C PHE A 201 1.63 11.21 9.88
N TYR A 202 2.86 10.78 9.61
CA TYR A 202 3.17 9.40 9.24
C TYR A 202 4.27 8.75 10.09
N HIS A 203 5.24 9.52 10.60
CA HIS A 203 6.25 8.98 11.49
C HIS A 203 5.65 8.68 12.86
N ARG A 204 5.48 7.39 13.17
CA ARG A 204 4.82 6.92 14.38
C ARG A 204 5.60 5.76 15.01
N PRO A 205 5.68 5.68 16.34
CA PRO A 205 6.21 4.48 17.01
C PRO A 205 5.33 3.27 16.64
N VAL A 206 5.97 2.14 16.40
CA VAL A 206 5.27 0.87 16.16
C VAL A 206 4.88 0.28 17.50
N ASP A 207 3.62 -0.07 17.68
CA ASP A 207 3.06 -0.57 18.94
C ASP A 207 3.75 -1.86 19.44
N SER A 208 4.22 -2.70 18.51
CA SER A 208 4.92 -3.93 18.83
C SER A 208 6.22 -3.73 19.63
N ALA A 209 6.84 -2.55 19.57
CA ALA A 209 8.11 -2.31 20.27
C ALA A 209 7.95 -2.36 21.78
N SER A 210 6.89 -1.79 22.32
CA SER A 210 6.57 -1.83 23.76
C SER A 210 6.22 -3.23 24.23
N LYS A 211 5.38 -3.95 23.46
CA LYS A 211 4.98 -5.33 23.78
C LYS A 211 6.16 -6.30 23.69
N LYS A 212 6.97 -6.23 22.63
CA LYS A 212 8.18 -7.07 22.49
C LYS A 212 9.17 -6.85 23.64
N TYR A 213 9.35 -5.59 24.05
CA TYR A 213 10.21 -5.28 25.20
C TYR A 213 9.65 -5.90 26.48
N GLN A 214 8.38 -5.68 26.77
CA GLN A 214 7.70 -6.24 27.93
C GLN A 214 7.75 -7.77 27.94
N ASP A 215 7.45 -8.41 26.80
CA ASP A 215 7.51 -9.87 26.64
C ASP A 215 8.95 -10.38 26.82
N SER A 216 9.96 -9.62 26.39
CA SER A 216 11.38 -9.99 26.58
C SER A 216 11.84 -9.89 28.03
N VAL A 217 11.28 -8.94 28.76
CA VAL A 217 11.60 -8.74 30.19
C VAL A 217 10.85 -9.75 31.08
N LEU A 218 9.63 -10.14 30.68
CA LEU A 218 8.77 -11.01 31.48
C LEU A 218 8.88 -12.50 31.13
N LYS A 219 9.52 -12.87 30.02
CA LYS A 219 9.84 -14.26 29.69
C LYS A 219 11.10 -14.66 30.43
N LEU A 220 10.92 -15.45 31.49
CA LEU A 220 11.95 -16.25 32.15
C LEU A 220 12.27 -17.49 31.32
#